data_9de1d8eb5fc45e0402199e9c167f6f6f
#
_entry.id   9de1d8eb5fc45e0402199e9c167f6f6f
#
_cell.length_a   1.000
_cell.length_b   1.000
_cell.length_c   1.000
_cell.angle_alpha   90.00
_cell.angle_beta   90.00
_cell.angle_gamma   90.00
#
_symmetry.space_group_name_H-M   'P 1'
#
loop_
_entity.id
_entity.type
_entity.pdbx_description
1 polymer ?
#
loop_
_entity_poly.entity_id
_entity_poly.type
_entity_poly.pdbx_seq_one_letter_code
_entity_poly.pdbx_strand_id
1 'polypeptide(L)'
;MYMLNAQMNKRIDWIDISKGIGVILLVIGHMPSIPYVIQNWIYSFHMPLFFFLSGYTFKIKDSVKDNLKKMFRRLIIPYLIYNVIFLLSDVILFGRKSTTVNADLNDMISGQGSFGVIWFLLSLFWVQIIYLVVSAITNNYKNVKFANIVIVLIVLSGYVIATYCKMDLYKLVTSLVAVGFFCLGNIFMKLKILDKLKQMSILFFVYKYNIWLY
;
A
#
# COMPACT_ATOMS: atom_id res chain seq x y z
N MET A 1 -23.84 22.54 10.32
CA MET A 1 -23.20 21.29 10.75
C MET A 1 -23.35 20.14 9.74
N TYR A 2 -24.48 19.97 9.07
CA TYR A 2 -24.68 18.93 8.03
C TYR A 2 -23.88 19.14 6.74
N MET A 3 -23.64 20.36 6.30
CA MET A 3 -22.88 20.64 5.06
C MET A 3 -21.36 20.41 5.18
N LEU A 4 -20.77 20.54 6.38
CA LEU A 4 -19.36 20.25 6.63
C LEU A 4 -19.03 18.74 6.57
N ASN A 5 -19.99 17.88 6.91
CA ASN A 5 -19.82 16.42 6.84
C ASN A 5 -19.90 15.85 5.39
N ALA A 6 -20.57 16.55 4.49
CA ALA A 6 -20.68 16.14 3.08
C ALA A 6 -19.37 16.35 2.30
N GLN A 7 -18.54 17.32 2.68
CA GLN A 7 -17.23 17.55 2.05
C GLN A 7 -16.16 16.53 2.45
N MET A 8 -16.34 15.78 3.53
CA MET A 8 -15.34 14.83 4.05
C MET A 8 -15.29 13.50 3.29
N ASN A 9 -16.23 13.22 2.38
CA ASN A 9 -16.35 11.96 1.65
C ASN A 9 -16.28 12.08 0.13
N LYS A 10 -15.79 13.22 -0.39
CA LYS A 10 -15.65 13.37 -1.83
C LYS A 10 -14.64 12.35 -2.35
N ARG A 11 -15.09 11.44 -3.21
CA ARG A 11 -14.22 10.53 -3.96
C ARG A 11 -13.20 11.34 -4.73
N ILE A 12 -11.98 10.83 -4.79
CA ILE A 12 -10.88 11.47 -5.53
C ILE A 12 -10.65 10.63 -6.77
N ASP A 13 -11.27 11.01 -7.87
CA ASP A 13 -11.36 10.23 -9.11
C ASP A 13 -10.01 9.72 -9.62
N TRP A 14 -8.96 10.56 -9.57
CA TRP A 14 -7.64 10.15 -10.02
C TRP A 14 -7.03 9.01 -9.19
N ILE A 15 -7.38 8.89 -7.90
CA ILE A 15 -6.94 7.79 -7.04
C ILE A 15 -7.62 6.49 -7.47
N ASP A 16 -8.92 6.54 -7.74
CA ASP A 16 -9.68 5.37 -8.16
C ASP A 16 -9.22 4.90 -9.55
N ILE A 17 -8.94 5.84 -10.47
CA ILE A 17 -8.33 5.55 -11.77
C ILE A 17 -6.95 4.92 -11.61
N SER A 18 -6.08 5.50 -10.77
CA SER A 18 -4.72 4.96 -10.53
C SER A 18 -4.75 3.56 -9.95
N LYS A 19 -5.68 3.28 -9.02
CA LYS A 19 -5.89 1.92 -8.49
C LYS A 19 -6.37 0.96 -9.57
N GLY A 20 -7.31 1.40 -10.41
CA GLY A 20 -7.81 0.61 -11.53
C GLY A 20 -6.70 0.22 -12.50
N ILE A 21 -5.89 1.19 -12.93
CA ILE A 21 -4.71 0.94 -13.77
C ILE A 21 -3.73 -0.01 -13.07
N GLY A 22 -3.46 0.22 -11.78
CA GLY A 22 -2.59 -0.66 -10.99
C GLY A 22 -3.07 -2.11 -10.94
N VAL A 23 -4.39 -2.33 -10.80
CA VAL A 23 -4.98 -3.68 -10.83
C VAL A 23 -4.87 -4.32 -12.22
N ILE A 24 -5.13 -3.56 -13.30
CA ILE A 24 -4.96 -4.06 -14.67
C ILE A 24 -3.50 -4.50 -14.90
N LEU A 25 -2.54 -3.66 -14.53
CA LEU A 25 -1.12 -3.98 -14.65
C LEU A 25 -0.72 -5.19 -13.78
N LEU A 26 -1.29 -5.32 -12.59
CA LEU A 26 -1.09 -6.48 -11.74
C LEU A 26 -1.56 -7.77 -12.43
N VAL A 27 -2.76 -7.77 -13.01
CA VAL A 27 -3.28 -8.94 -13.76
C VAL A 27 -2.36 -9.26 -14.94
N ILE A 28 -2.00 -8.24 -15.74
CA ILE A 28 -1.09 -8.41 -16.87
C ILE A 28 0.25 -8.99 -16.40
N GLY A 29 0.87 -8.43 -15.34
CA GLY A 29 2.17 -8.89 -14.83
C GLY A 29 2.18 -10.34 -14.32
N HIS A 30 1.01 -10.91 -13.99
CA HIS A 30 0.87 -12.31 -13.57
C HIS A 30 0.49 -13.28 -14.72
N MET A 31 0.36 -12.79 -15.95
CA MET A 31 0.06 -13.65 -17.09
C MET A 31 1.30 -14.48 -17.48
N PRO A 32 1.16 -15.81 -17.68
CA PRO A 32 2.31 -16.68 -17.98
C PRO A 32 3.06 -16.32 -19.26
N SER A 33 2.38 -15.68 -20.23
CA SER A 33 2.91 -15.40 -21.56
C SER A 33 3.56 -14.02 -21.70
N ILE A 34 3.69 -13.25 -20.62
CA ILE A 34 4.22 -11.89 -20.73
C ILE A 34 5.76 -11.90 -20.80
N PRO A 35 6.39 -11.10 -21.68
CA PRO A 35 7.84 -10.97 -21.72
C PRO A 35 8.41 -10.52 -20.36
N TYR A 36 9.49 -11.14 -19.92
CA TYR A 36 10.17 -10.88 -18.65
C TYR A 36 10.49 -9.38 -18.41
N VAL A 37 10.87 -8.67 -19.47
CA VAL A 37 11.15 -7.23 -19.39
C VAL A 37 9.91 -6.43 -18.97
N ILE A 38 8.75 -6.74 -19.55
CA ILE A 38 7.48 -6.07 -19.22
C ILE A 38 7.03 -6.45 -17.81
N GLN A 39 7.17 -7.72 -17.44
CA GLN A 39 6.84 -8.21 -16.11
C GLN A 39 7.67 -7.48 -15.03
N ASN A 40 9.00 -7.40 -15.21
CA ASN A 40 9.88 -6.70 -14.28
C ASN A 40 9.57 -5.20 -14.22
N TRP A 41 9.25 -4.58 -15.35
CA TRP A 41 8.84 -3.18 -15.37
C TRP A 41 7.56 -2.96 -14.54
N ILE A 42 6.54 -3.79 -14.73
CA ILE A 42 5.31 -3.73 -13.92
C ILE A 42 5.62 -3.93 -12.44
N TYR A 43 6.42 -4.94 -12.09
CA TYR A 43 6.73 -5.29 -10.70
C TYR A 43 7.55 -4.22 -9.99
N SER A 44 8.32 -3.41 -10.72
CA SER A 44 9.12 -2.34 -10.12
C SER A 44 8.31 -1.22 -9.48
N PHE A 45 7.07 -0.97 -9.94
CA PHE A 45 6.31 0.19 -9.46
C PHE A 45 4.87 -0.09 -8.98
N HIS A 46 4.22 -1.21 -9.41
CA HIS A 46 2.79 -1.39 -9.09
C HIS A 46 2.54 -1.55 -7.58
N MET A 47 3.40 -2.28 -6.86
CA MET A 47 3.28 -2.40 -5.40
C MET A 47 3.62 -1.09 -4.67
N PRO A 48 4.74 -0.41 -4.96
CA PRO A 48 4.98 0.96 -4.49
C PRO A 48 3.81 1.91 -4.70
N LEU A 49 3.15 1.86 -5.86
CA LEU A 49 1.97 2.66 -6.17
C LEU A 49 0.81 2.40 -5.18
N PHE A 50 0.50 1.13 -4.90
CA PHE A 50 -0.57 0.81 -3.97
C PHE A 50 -0.27 1.24 -2.53
N PHE A 51 0.97 1.11 -2.06
CA PHE A 51 1.38 1.63 -0.76
C PHE A 51 1.27 3.16 -0.71
N PHE A 52 1.73 3.85 -1.74
CA PHE A 52 1.62 5.30 -1.87
C PHE A 52 0.16 5.78 -1.85
N LEU A 53 -0.71 5.20 -2.68
CA LEU A 53 -2.13 5.55 -2.74
C LEU A 53 -2.85 5.26 -1.42
N SER A 54 -2.45 4.18 -0.74
CA SER A 54 -2.98 3.85 0.59
C SER A 54 -2.57 4.89 1.62
N GLY A 55 -1.31 5.35 1.60
CA GLY A 55 -0.81 6.42 2.46
C GLY A 55 -1.49 7.76 2.18
N TYR A 56 -1.71 8.09 0.90
CA TYR A 56 -2.39 9.31 0.49
C TYR A 56 -3.82 9.39 1.04
N THR A 57 -4.53 8.26 1.09
CA THR A 57 -5.92 8.19 1.57
C THR A 57 -6.04 7.87 3.06
N PHE A 58 -4.92 7.60 3.74
CA PHE A 58 -4.94 7.19 5.13
C PHE A 58 -5.22 8.37 6.06
N LYS A 59 -6.23 8.20 6.93
CA LYS A 59 -6.58 9.18 7.96
C LYS A 59 -6.55 8.50 9.32
N ILE A 60 -5.77 9.06 10.23
CA ILE A 60 -5.72 8.63 11.63
C ILE A 60 -6.98 9.13 12.31
N LYS A 61 -7.65 8.26 13.07
CA LYS A 61 -8.74 8.61 13.98
C LYS A 61 -8.17 8.89 15.37
N ASP A 62 -8.92 9.60 16.19
CA ASP A 62 -8.52 9.96 17.56
C ASP A 62 -8.29 8.73 18.44
N SER A 63 -9.10 7.67 18.28
CA SER A 63 -8.97 6.43 19.03
C SER A 63 -8.06 5.43 18.32
N VAL A 64 -7.02 4.95 19.01
CA VAL A 64 -6.15 3.85 18.55
C VAL A 64 -6.97 2.58 18.29
N LYS A 65 -7.92 2.27 19.17
CA LYS A 65 -8.81 1.10 19.05
C LYS A 65 -9.62 1.15 17.75
N ASP A 66 -10.13 2.32 17.37
CA ASP A 66 -10.91 2.47 16.14
C ASP A 66 -10.04 2.36 14.89
N ASN A 67 -8.80 2.83 14.95
CA ASN A 67 -7.84 2.63 13.87
C ASN A 67 -7.55 1.14 13.68
N LEU A 68 -7.20 0.42 14.74
CA LEU A 68 -6.91 -1.02 14.71
C LEU A 68 -8.12 -1.82 14.23
N LYS A 69 -9.32 -1.54 14.76
CA LYS A 69 -10.56 -2.22 14.32
C LYS A 69 -10.84 -2.01 12.83
N LYS A 70 -10.63 -0.78 12.33
CA LYS A 70 -10.81 -0.45 10.90
C LYS A 70 -9.79 -1.20 10.03
N MET A 71 -8.52 -1.22 10.44
CA MET A 71 -7.45 -1.90 9.73
C MET A 71 -7.71 -3.40 9.69
N PHE A 72 -8.03 -4.01 10.83
CA PHE A 72 -8.34 -5.44 10.93
C PHE A 72 -9.48 -5.83 9.99
N ARG A 73 -10.60 -5.11 10.06
CA ARG A 73 -11.78 -5.40 9.21
C ARG A 73 -11.51 -5.21 7.71
N ARG A 74 -10.64 -4.28 7.33
CA ARG A 74 -10.38 -3.96 5.92
C ARG A 74 -9.25 -4.74 5.29
N LEU A 75 -8.33 -5.26 6.09
CA LEU A 75 -7.12 -5.91 5.61
C LEU A 75 -7.02 -7.36 6.07
N ILE A 76 -7.17 -7.63 7.37
CA ILE A 76 -6.98 -8.99 7.90
C ILE A 76 -8.18 -9.89 7.58
N ILE A 77 -9.42 -9.40 7.74
CA ILE A 77 -10.60 -10.21 7.39
C ILE A 77 -10.59 -10.62 5.91
N PRO A 78 -10.42 -9.71 4.93
CA PRO A 78 -10.30 -10.13 3.53
C PRO A 78 -9.11 -11.05 3.28
N TYR A 79 -7.95 -10.79 3.92
CA TYR A 79 -6.79 -11.66 3.83
C TYR A 79 -7.13 -13.10 4.21
N LEU A 80 -7.78 -13.31 5.35
CA LEU A 80 -8.18 -14.64 5.81
C LEU A 80 -9.24 -15.28 4.89
N ILE A 81 -10.26 -14.52 4.49
CA ILE A 81 -11.33 -15.02 3.62
C ILE A 81 -10.76 -15.51 2.28
N TYR A 82 -9.91 -14.72 1.63
CA TYR A 82 -9.33 -15.11 0.35
C TYR A 82 -8.40 -16.31 0.47
N ASN A 83 -7.58 -16.38 1.53
CA ASN A 83 -6.74 -17.56 1.77
C ASN A 83 -7.59 -18.83 1.96
N VAL A 84 -8.68 -18.75 2.72
CA VAL A 84 -9.61 -19.89 2.90
C VAL A 84 -10.26 -20.27 1.56
N ILE A 85 -10.72 -19.30 0.78
CA ILE A 85 -11.30 -19.57 -0.55
C ILE A 85 -10.31 -20.28 -1.46
N PHE A 86 -9.05 -19.81 -1.52
CA PHE A 86 -8.01 -20.44 -2.32
C PHE A 86 -7.70 -21.86 -1.83
N LEU A 87 -7.54 -22.05 -0.52
CA LEU A 87 -7.32 -23.37 0.05
C LEU A 87 -8.44 -24.34 -0.30
N LEU A 88 -9.70 -23.91 -0.17
CA LEU A 88 -10.87 -24.73 -0.53
C LEU A 88 -10.90 -25.02 -2.03
N SER A 89 -10.61 -24.04 -2.88
CA SER A 89 -10.58 -24.24 -4.33
C SER A 89 -9.50 -25.24 -4.74
N ASP A 90 -8.32 -25.19 -4.12
CA ASP A 90 -7.23 -26.14 -4.39
C ASP A 90 -7.60 -27.57 -3.97
N VAL A 91 -8.25 -27.74 -2.83
CA VAL A 91 -8.73 -29.07 -2.38
C VAL A 91 -9.84 -29.60 -3.29
N ILE A 92 -10.82 -28.77 -3.63
CA ILE A 92 -12.01 -29.20 -4.38
C ILE A 92 -11.68 -29.42 -5.88
N LEU A 93 -10.93 -28.50 -6.50
CA LEU A 93 -10.69 -28.53 -7.94
C LEU A 93 -9.50 -29.39 -8.32
N PHE A 94 -8.47 -29.47 -7.49
CA PHE A 94 -7.22 -30.15 -7.81
C PHE A 94 -6.94 -31.37 -6.94
N GLY A 95 -7.83 -31.73 -6.00
CA GLY A 95 -7.71 -32.95 -5.18
C GLY A 95 -6.45 -33.03 -4.35
N ARG A 96 -5.92 -31.88 -3.86
CA ARG A 96 -4.66 -31.84 -3.12
C ARG A 96 -4.69 -32.68 -1.85
N LYS A 97 -3.58 -33.37 -1.57
CA LYS A 97 -3.42 -34.25 -0.40
C LYS A 97 -3.30 -33.43 0.90
N SER A 98 -3.71 -34.03 2.01
CA SER A 98 -3.67 -33.44 3.35
C SER A 98 -2.28 -32.89 3.77
N THR A 99 -1.19 -33.47 3.30
CA THR A 99 0.18 -33.00 3.57
C THR A 99 0.47 -31.63 2.96
N THR A 100 -0.06 -31.36 1.75
CA THR A 100 0.07 -30.05 1.10
C THR A 100 -0.83 -28.99 1.74
N VAL A 101 -2.00 -29.37 2.22
CA VAL A 101 -2.92 -28.47 2.95
C VAL A 101 -2.28 -27.93 4.23
N ASN A 102 -1.55 -28.78 4.98
CA ASN A 102 -0.84 -28.33 6.18
C ASN A 102 0.30 -27.36 5.87
N ALA A 103 1.02 -27.56 4.77
CA ALA A 103 2.03 -26.61 4.29
C ALA A 103 1.38 -25.27 3.89
N ASP A 104 0.28 -25.31 3.13
CA ASP A 104 -0.46 -24.14 2.71
C ASP A 104 -1.04 -23.35 3.91
N LEU A 105 -1.50 -24.03 4.96
CA LEU A 105 -1.93 -23.40 6.22
C LEU A 105 -0.78 -22.71 6.94
N ASN A 106 0.39 -23.36 7.03
CA ASN A 106 1.58 -22.75 7.61
C ASN A 106 2.01 -21.51 6.81
N ASP A 107 1.99 -21.59 5.49
CA ASP A 107 2.30 -20.47 4.60
C ASP A 107 1.29 -19.33 4.75
N MET A 108 0.01 -19.64 4.91
CA MET A 108 -1.03 -18.67 5.20
C MET A 108 -0.77 -17.97 6.55
N ILE A 109 -0.46 -18.73 7.60
CA ILE A 109 -0.20 -18.17 8.93
C ILE A 109 1.09 -17.35 8.94
N SER A 110 2.17 -17.85 8.32
CA SER A 110 3.47 -17.17 8.26
C SER A 110 3.50 -15.95 7.31
N GLY A 111 2.44 -15.76 6.51
CA GLY A 111 2.39 -14.72 5.50
C GLY A 111 3.30 -14.97 4.30
N GLN A 112 3.88 -16.16 4.20
CA GLN A 112 4.70 -16.57 3.05
C GLN A 112 3.87 -17.16 1.92
N GLY A 113 2.55 -17.19 2.10
CA GLY A 113 1.57 -17.91 1.33
C GLY A 113 1.74 -17.89 -0.17
N SER A 114 1.59 -19.08 -0.70
CA SER A 114 1.66 -19.41 -2.13
C SER A 114 0.52 -18.80 -2.97
N PHE A 115 -0.45 -18.14 -2.34
CA PHE A 115 -1.67 -17.67 -2.98
C PHE A 115 -1.55 -16.24 -3.53
N GLY A 116 -0.56 -16.03 -4.39
CA GLY A 116 -0.49 -14.85 -5.25
C GLY A 116 -0.34 -13.52 -4.51
N VAL A 117 -1.12 -12.53 -4.91
CA VAL A 117 -0.99 -11.11 -4.49
C VAL A 117 -1.57 -10.76 -3.12
N ILE A 118 -2.19 -11.73 -2.44
CA ILE A 118 -2.94 -11.49 -1.17
C ILE A 118 -2.00 -11.09 -0.03
N TRP A 119 -0.72 -11.49 -0.07
CA TRP A 119 0.30 -11.08 0.88
C TRP A 119 0.35 -9.54 1.08
N PHE A 120 -0.04 -8.78 0.05
CA PHE A 120 -0.08 -7.33 0.10
C PHE A 120 -0.99 -6.79 1.21
N LEU A 121 -2.13 -7.43 1.48
CA LEU A 121 -3.04 -7.02 2.53
C LEU A 121 -2.39 -7.12 3.91
N LEU A 122 -1.64 -8.19 4.15
CA LEU A 122 -0.90 -8.39 5.39
C LEU A 122 0.24 -7.37 5.53
N SER A 123 1.01 -7.15 4.46
CA SER A 123 2.06 -6.13 4.44
C SER A 123 1.48 -4.72 4.67
N LEU A 124 0.37 -4.37 4.03
CA LEU A 124 -0.28 -3.08 4.22
C LEU A 124 -0.80 -2.89 5.65
N PHE A 125 -1.25 -3.96 6.31
CA PHE A 125 -1.63 -3.94 7.72
C PHE A 125 -0.45 -3.53 8.60
N TRP A 126 0.72 -4.18 8.43
CA TRP A 126 1.93 -3.85 9.17
C TRP A 126 2.43 -2.43 8.88
N VAL A 127 2.41 -2.01 7.62
CA VAL A 127 2.76 -0.64 7.22
C VAL A 127 1.91 0.39 7.96
N GLN A 128 0.59 0.16 8.07
CA GLN A 128 -0.30 1.06 8.80
C GLN A 128 -0.03 1.04 10.30
N ILE A 129 0.30 -0.11 10.89
CA ILE A 129 0.70 -0.21 12.31
C ILE A 129 1.99 0.58 12.56
N ILE A 130 3.04 0.34 11.76
CA ILE A 130 4.33 1.04 11.88
C ILE A 130 4.10 2.55 11.79
N TYR A 131 3.30 2.99 10.82
CA TYR A 131 2.96 4.40 10.64
C TYR A 131 2.22 4.98 11.85
N LEU A 132 1.26 4.25 12.43
CA LEU A 132 0.55 4.68 13.65
C LEU A 132 1.48 4.79 14.86
N VAL A 133 2.39 3.82 15.04
CA VAL A 133 3.37 3.83 16.13
C VAL A 133 4.31 5.03 16.00
N VAL A 134 4.86 5.26 14.80
CA VAL A 134 5.70 6.44 14.55
C VAL A 134 4.93 7.73 14.79
N SER A 135 3.67 7.81 14.35
CA SER A 135 2.81 8.98 14.60
C SER A 135 2.59 9.22 16.09
N ALA A 136 2.37 8.17 16.88
CA ALA A 136 2.17 8.28 18.33
C ALA A 136 3.45 8.75 19.04
N ILE A 137 4.61 8.17 18.70
CA ILE A 137 5.92 8.54 19.29
C ILE A 137 6.28 9.99 18.95
N THR A 138 5.95 10.45 17.75
CA THR A 138 6.26 11.81 17.30
C THR A 138 5.17 12.82 17.62
N ASN A 139 4.28 12.48 18.56
CA ASN A 139 3.17 13.33 19.00
C ASN A 139 2.33 13.84 17.83
N ASN A 140 1.78 12.91 17.05
CA ASN A 140 0.98 13.19 15.86
C ASN A 140 1.69 14.05 14.80
N TYR A 141 2.98 13.81 14.62
CA TYR A 141 3.84 14.56 13.68
C TYR A 141 3.97 16.05 14.00
N LYS A 142 3.83 16.46 15.24
CA LYS A 142 4.19 17.84 15.64
C LYS A 142 5.66 18.14 15.33
N ASN A 143 6.53 17.13 15.45
CA ASN A 143 7.90 17.20 14.98
C ASN A 143 8.08 16.40 13.68
N VAL A 144 7.70 17.02 12.56
CA VAL A 144 7.73 16.39 11.23
C VAL A 144 9.16 15.93 10.84
N LYS A 145 10.19 16.72 11.18
CA LYS A 145 11.59 16.35 10.87
C LYS A 145 11.98 15.07 11.58
N PHE A 146 11.70 14.97 12.87
CA PHE A 146 11.99 13.76 13.65
C PHE A 146 11.22 12.54 13.14
N ALA A 147 9.94 12.69 12.82
CA ALA A 147 9.14 11.62 12.25
C ALA A 147 9.75 11.10 10.94
N ASN A 148 10.17 11.99 10.05
CA ASN A 148 10.77 11.60 8.78
C ASN A 148 12.11 10.88 8.98
N ILE A 149 12.94 11.33 9.93
CA ILE A 149 14.20 10.64 10.27
C ILE A 149 13.92 9.22 10.75
N VAL A 150 12.96 9.05 11.68
CA VAL A 150 12.57 7.71 12.17
C VAL A 150 12.11 6.80 11.03
N ILE A 151 11.30 7.31 10.12
CA ILE A 151 10.83 6.52 8.97
C ILE A 151 11.99 6.13 8.05
N VAL A 152 12.91 7.06 7.76
CA VAL A 152 14.11 6.75 6.96
C VAL A 152 14.94 5.66 7.62
N LEU A 153 15.16 5.73 8.94
CA LEU A 153 15.89 4.70 9.68
C LEU A 153 15.19 3.35 9.62
N ILE A 154 13.85 3.32 9.72
CA ILE A 154 13.05 2.09 9.58
C ILE A 154 13.21 1.50 8.18
N VAL A 155 13.12 2.32 7.13
CA VAL A 155 13.31 1.88 5.74
C VAL A 155 14.71 1.31 5.51
N LEU A 156 15.73 2.01 5.99
CA LEU A 156 17.12 1.54 5.89
C LEU A 156 17.34 0.23 6.64
N SER A 157 16.81 0.11 7.86
CA SER A 157 16.88 -1.15 8.62
C SER A 157 16.16 -2.29 7.89
N GLY A 158 14.98 -2.02 7.32
CA GLY A 158 14.25 -2.99 6.51
C GLY A 158 15.03 -3.44 5.29
N TYR A 159 15.69 -2.52 4.59
CA TYR A 159 16.55 -2.84 3.45
C TYR A 159 17.75 -3.71 3.85
N VAL A 160 18.44 -3.36 4.94
CA VAL A 160 19.56 -4.15 5.47
C VAL A 160 19.09 -5.55 5.86
N ILE A 161 17.99 -5.66 6.62
CA ILE A 161 17.43 -6.96 7.01
C ILE A 161 17.04 -7.77 5.78
N ALA A 162 16.39 -7.17 4.77
CA ALA A 162 16.01 -7.85 3.54
C ALA A 162 17.21 -8.42 2.77
N THR A 163 18.35 -7.74 2.85
CA THR A 163 19.58 -8.17 2.18
C THR A 163 20.22 -9.38 2.87
N TYR A 164 20.18 -9.45 4.20
CA TYR A 164 20.84 -10.51 4.98
C TYR A 164 19.89 -11.61 5.44
N CYS A 165 18.61 -11.32 5.67
CA CYS A 165 17.60 -12.31 6.09
C CYS A 165 16.82 -12.82 4.87
N LYS A 166 16.97 -14.12 4.60
CA LYS A 166 16.23 -14.78 3.50
C LYS A 166 14.74 -14.99 3.81
N MET A 167 14.32 -14.79 5.05
CA MET A 167 12.94 -15.02 5.50
C MET A 167 12.24 -13.69 5.77
N ASP A 168 11.07 -13.50 5.16
CA ASP A 168 10.19 -12.35 5.40
C ASP A 168 8.93 -12.79 6.16
N LEU A 169 9.13 -13.12 7.43
CA LEU A 169 8.07 -13.64 8.28
C LEU A 169 6.95 -12.61 8.43
N TYR A 170 5.71 -13.04 8.20
CA TYR A 170 4.52 -12.19 8.25
C TYR A 170 4.60 -10.93 7.38
N LYS A 171 5.47 -10.91 6.36
CA LYS A 171 5.73 -9.75 5.50
C LYS A 171 6.21 -8.51 6.25
N LEU A 172 6.83 -8.70 7.40
CA LEU A 172 7.33 -7.60 8.22
C LEU A 172 8.49 -6.86 7.55
N VAL A 173 9.45 -7.59 7.00
CA VAL A 173 10.63 -6.99 6.36
C VAL A 173 10.22 -6.19 5.13
N THR A 174 9.36 -6.75 4.28
CA THR A 174 8.75 -6.03 3.16
C THR A 174 8.04 -4.76 3.65
N SER A 175 7.34 -4.82 4.79
CA SER A 175 6.57 -3.71 5.34
C SER A 175 7.46 -2.59 5.87
N LEU A 176 8.64 -2.90 6.43
CA LEU A 176 9.62 -1.90 6.85
C LEU A 176 10.11 -1.05 5.68
N VAL A 177 10.29 -1.65 4.50
CA VAL A 177 10.65 -0.90 3.29
C VAL A 177 9.43 -0.15 2.73
N ALA A 178 8.28 -0.81 2.68
CA ALA A 178 7.06 -0.26 2.09
C ALA A 178 6.49 0.95 2.84
N VAL A 179 6.79 1.10 4.15
CA VAL A 179 6.33 2.26 4.93
C VAL A 179 6.85 3.58 4.36
N GLY A 180 8.00 3.58 3.69
CA GLY A 180 8.52 4.76 3.00
C GLY A 180 7.57 5.28 1.92
N PHE A 181 7.09 4.40 1.04
CA PHE A 181 6.12 4.77 -0.01
C PHE A 181 4.78 5.23 0.58
N PHE A 182 4.33 4.56 1.63
CA PHE A 182 3.12 4.96 2.35
C PHE A 182 3.26 6.35 2.96
N CYS A 183 4.38 6.63 3.61
CA CYS A 183 4.67 7.94 4.20
C CYS A 183 4.75 9.02 3.13
N LEU A 184 5.40 8.76 1.98
CA LEU A 184 5.43 9.68 0.84
C LEU A 184 4.00 10.01 0.38
N GLY A 185 3.13 9.03 0.24
CA GLY A 185 1.72 9.27 -0.10
C GLY A 185 1.02 10.21 0.89
N ASN A 186 1.23 10.00 2.18
CA ASN A 186 0.64 10.85 3.21
C ASN A 186 1.22 12.28 3.22
N ILE A 187 2.53 12.43 2.98
CA ILE A 187 3.18 13.74 2.82
C ILE A 187 2.61 14.48 1.62
N PHE A 188 2.45 13.80 0.47
CA PHE A 188 1.87 14.38 -0.74
C PHE A 188 0.45 14.92 -0.49
N MET A 189 -0.35 14.18 0.26
CA MET A 189 -1.69 14.62 0.65
C MET A 189 -1.65 15.84 1.58
N LYS A 190 -0.82 15.81 2.62
CA LYS A 190 -0.73 16.90 3.61
C LYS A 190 -0.21 18.22 3.00
N LEU A 191 0.78 18.13 2.11
CA LEU A 191 1.37 19.30 1.45
C LEU A 191 0.57 19.77 0.24
N LYS A 192 -0.51 19.07 -0.13
CA LYS A 192 -1.32 19.33 -1.33
C LYS A 192 -0.46 19.45 -2.60
N ILE A 193 0.56 18.60 -2.71
CA ILE A 193 1.56 18.69 -3.80
C ILE A 193 0.88 18.58 -5.17
N LEU A 194 -0.09 17.67 -5.31
CA LEU A 194 -0.79 17.48 -6.57
C LEU A 194 -1.63 18.70 -6.97
N ASP A 195 -2.25 19.39 -5.99
CA ASP A 195 -2.99 20.64 -6.26
C ASP A 195 -2.03 21.74 -6.73
N LYS A 196 -0.85 21.85 -6.10
CA LYS A 196 0.19 22.80 -6.50
C LYS A 196 0.72 22.51 -7.91
N LEU A 197 1.00 21.24 -8.21
CA LEU A 197 1.46 20.83 -9.54
C LEU A 197 0.43 21.14 -10.61
N LYS A 198 -0.85 20.90 -10.33
CA LYS A 198 -1.95 21.27 -11.24
C LYS A 198 -2.03 22.77 -11.48
N GLN A 199 -1.89 23.59 -10.43
CA GLN A 199 -1.86 25.05 -10.56
C GLN A 199 -0.67 25.52 -11.39
N MET A 200 0.54 24.97 -11.15
CA MET A 200 1.73 25.29 -11.94
C MET A 200 1.56 24.89 -13.41
N SER A 201 0.99 23.74 -13.71
CA SER A 201 0.71 23.30 -15.07
C SER A 201 -0.26 24.24 -15.80
N ILE A 202 -1.31 24.70 -15.12
CA ILE A 202 -2.27 25.67 -15.67
C ILE A 202 -1.57 27.01 -15.93
N LEU A 203 -0.77 27.51 -14.97
CA LEU A 203 -0.02 28.76 -15.15
C LEU A 203 0.97 28.66 -16.31
N PHE A 204 1.68 27.54 -16.45
CA PHE A 204 2.60 27.31 -17.55
C PHE A 204 1.86 27.25 -18.89
N PHE A 205 0.69 26.64 -18.93
CA PHE A 205 -0.14 26.59 -20.13
C PHE A 205 -0.66 27.99 -20.52
N VAL A 206 -1.16 28.77 -19.56
CA VAL A 206 -1.61 30.14 -19.75
C VAL A 206 -0.46 31.03 -20.22
N TYR A 207 0.72 30.90 -19.60
CA TYR A 207 1.92 31.65 -20.01
C TYR A 207 2.33 31.31 -21.45
N LYS A 208 2.37 30.04 -21.82
CA LYS A 208 2.70 29.58 -23.18
C LYS A 208 1.73 30.08 -24.23
N TYR A 209 0.43 30.15 -23.93
CA TYR A 209 -0.57 30.65 -24.87
C TYR A 209 -0.58 32.17 -24.95
N ASN A 210 -0.28 32.90 -23.87
CA ASN A 210 -0.18 34.37 -23.93
C ASN A 210 1.05 34.88 -24.69
N ILE A 211 2.10 34.06 -24.84
CA ILE A 211 3.28 34.44 -25.66
C ILE A 211 2.96 34.43 -27.18
N TRP A 212 1.90 33.74 -27.60
CA TRP A 212 1.50 33.70 -29.03
C TRP A 212 0.44 34.72 -29.40
N LEU A 213 0.06 35.63 -28.49
CA LEU A 213 -0.94 36.69 -28.72
C LEU A 213 -0.30 38.09 -28.90
N TYR A 214 1.01 38.16 -28.98
CA TYR A 214 1.81 39.34 -29.32
C TYR A 214 2.81 38.92 -30.42
#